data_a5f716224c7840139de24cc7dfd2b4ae
#
_entry.id   a5f716224c7840139de24cc7dfd2b4ae
#
_cell.length_a   1.000
_cell.length_b   1.000
_cell.length_c   1.000
_cell.angle_alpha   90.00
_cell.angle_beta   90.00
_cell.angle_gamma   90.00
#
_symmetry.space_group_name_H-M   'P 1'
#
loop_
_entity.id
_entity.type
_entity.pdbx_description
1 polymer ?
#
loop_
_entity_poly.entity_id
_entity_poly.type
_entity_poly.pdbx_seq_one_letter_code
_entity_poly.pdbx_strand_id
1 'polypeptide(L)'
;MRFLQLFILILVAGCSSSVENTYSSEYLDLEPIEFVSPRYPKVAVENNLSGYVVMTFNITKNGDVTDIVVIESSPKGIFEKVAVQALSKWKYEPLEDGELIAQKQKLVFKI
;
A
#
# COMPACT_ATOMS: atom_id res chain seq x y z
N MET A 1 -46.13 -24.33 5.95
CA MET A 1 -45.67 -23.93 5.91
C MET A 1 -44.93 -23.38 5.67
N ARG A 2 -44.81 -23.25 5.60
CA ARG A 2 -44.19 -22.66 5.36
C ARG A 2 -43.24 -22.06 5.30
N PHE A 3 -42.98 -21.90 5.14
CA PHE A 3 -42.16 -21.33 5.03
C PHE A 3 -41.32 -20.73 4.86
N LEU A 4 -41.14 -20.62 4.78
CA LEU A 4 -40.50 -20.08 4.62
C LEU A 4 -39.67 -19.50 4.44
N GLN A 5 -39.44 -19.26 4.35
CA GLN A 5 -38.67 -18.71 4.17
C GLN A 5 -37.92 -18.06 3.93
N LEU A 6 -37.76 -17.88 3.85
CA LEU A 6 -37.08 -17.24 3.60
C LEU A 6 -36.20 -16.75 3.50
N PHE A 7 -35.93 -16.62 3.48
CA PHE A 7 -35.10 -16.14 3.42
C PHE A 7 -34.31 -15.53 3.12
N ILE A 8 -34.18 -15.36 2.98
CA ILE A 8 -33.47 -14.86 2.65
C ILE A 8 -32.72 -14.26 2.45
N LEU A 9 -32.53 -14.06 2.38
CA LEU A 9 -31.78 -13.49 2.13
C LEU A 9 -30.97 -12.90 2.04
N ILE A 10 -30.86 -12.66 2.03
CA ILE A 10 -30.12 -12.11 1.92
C ILE A 10 -29.29 -11.62 1.70
N LEU A 11 -29.07 -11.49 1.58
CA LEU A 11 -28.26 -11.06 1.37
C LEU A 11 -27.49 -10.46 1.09
N VAL A 12 -27.32 -10.13 0.99
CA VAL A 12 -26.64 -9.62 0.69
C VAL A 12 -25.92 -8.98 0.52
N ALA A 13 -25.62 -8.64 0.42
CA ALA A 13 -25.00 -8.10 0.23
C ALA A 13 -24.22 -7.47 0.15
N GLY A 14 -23.79 -7.21 0.11
CA GLY A 14 -23.04 -6.61 0.04
C GLY A 14 -22.23 -6.17 -0.30
N CYS A 15 -21.79 -5.94 -0.46
CA CYS A 15 -21.07 -5.55 -0.75
C CYS A 15 -20.40 -4.83 -0.97
N SER A 16 -19.98 -4.41 -1.07
CA SER A 16 -19.41 -3.73 -1.29
C SER A 16 -18.61 -3.18 -1.43
N SER A 17 -18.11 -2.91 -1.58
CA SER A 17 -17.42 -2.35 -1.74
C SER A 17 -16.50 -1.87 -1.80
N SER A 18 -15.89 -1.64 -1.94
CA SER A 18 -15.11 -1.08 -1.94
C SER A 18 -14.03 -1.12 -1.96
N VAL A 19 -13.42 -1.36 -2.09
CA VAL A 19 -12.52 -1.32 -2.12
C VAL A 19 -11.56 -1.40 -2.18
N GLU A 20 -10.93 -1.42 -2.35
CA GLU A 20 -10.03 -1.33 -2.51
C GLU A 20 -9.05 -1.71 -2.06
N ASN A 21 -8.41 -2.09 -1.76
CA ASN A 21 -7.46 -2.39 -1.30
C ASN A 21 -7.27 -3.48 -1.28
N THR A 22 -7.06 -4.06 -1.59
CA THR A 22 -6.85 -4.92 -1.88
C THR A 22 -5.74 -5.56 -1.67
N TYR A 23 -5.06 -5.51 -0.75
CA TYR A 23 -3.95 -6.22 -0.51
C TYR A 23 -4.28 -7.56 -0.12
N SER A 24 -3.50 -8.50 -0.46
CA SER A 24 -3.72 -9.83 -0.09
C SER A 24 -3.62 -9.95 1.40
N SER A 25 -4.31 -10.91 1.95
CA SER A 25 -4.29 -11.09 3.38
C SER A 25 -2.95 -11.59 3.89
N GLU A 26 -2.04 -11.92 3.00
CA GLU A 26 -0.75 -12.41 3.48
C GLU A 26 0.14 -11.30 3.96
N TYR A 27 -0.24 -10.04 3.76
CA TYR A 27 0.54 -8.94 4.27
C TYR A 27 -0.12 -8.39 5.51
N LEU A 28 0.69 -8.03 6.50
CA LEU A 28 0.16 -7.43 7.69
C LEU A 28 -0.32 -6.03 7.38
N ASP A 29 -1.39 -5.64 8.05
CA ASP A 29 -1.99 -4.33 7.84
C ASP A 29 -1.34 -3.35 8.80
N LEU A 30 -0.07 -3.08 8.60
CA LEU A 30 0.68 -2.20 9.47
C LEU A 30 0.70 -0.79 8.93
N GLU A 31 0.62 0.16 9.84
CA GLU A 31 0.73 1.55 9.46
C GLU A 31 1.98 2.13 10.09
N PRO A 32 2.70 2.98 9.36
CA PRO A 32 3.89 3.58 9.94
C PRO A 32 3.54 4.58 11.02
N ILE A 33 4.39 4.70 12.03
CA ILE A 33 4.22 5.74 13.03
C ILE A 33 4.77 7.07 12.55
N GLU A 34 5.66 7.03 11.56
CA GLU A 34 6.12 8.24 10.89
C GLU A 34 5.97 8.02 9.40
N PHE A 35 5.20 8.87 8.77
CA PHE A 35 4.92 8.78 7.36
C PHE A 35 5.53 9.98 6.66
N VAL A 36 6.23 9.73 5.55
CA VAL A 36 6.81 10.79 4.74
C VAL A 36 6.17 10.71 3.36
N SER A 37 5.50 11.79 2.96
CA SER A 37 4.90 11.83 1.64
C SER A 37 5.98 11.97 0.59
N PRO A 38 5.85 11.27 -0.52
CA PRO A 38 6.80 11.45 -1.62
C PRO A 38 6.59 12.80 -2.27
N ARG A 39 7.67 13.34 -2.81
CA ARG A 39 7.59 14.58 -3.57
C ARG A 39 7.03 14.27 -4.93
N TYR A 40 6.23 15.17 -5.45
CA TYR A 40 5.70 14.99 -6.79
C TYR A 40 6.76 15.42 -7.79
N PRO A 41 7.19 14.55 -8.70
CA PRO A 41 8.27 14.89 -9.63
C PRO A 41 7.88 16.08 -10.50
N LYS A 42 8.84 16.95 -10.73
CA LYS A 42 8.58 18.14 -11.54
C LYS A 42 8.07 17.80 -12.93
N VAL A 43 8.69 16.80 -13.56
CA VAL A 43 8.29 16.41 -14.90
C VAL A 43 6.84 15.92 -14.91
N ALA A 44 6.41 15.30 -13.84
CA ALA A 44 5.04 14.80 -13.76
C ALA A 44 4.06 15.94 -13.59
N VAL A 45 4.42 16.95 -12.79
CA VAL A 45 3.57 18.11 -12.63
C VAL A 45 3.43 18.84 -13.95
N GLU A 46 4.55 19.03 -14.66
CA GLU A 46 4.55 19.78 -15.90
C GLU A 46 3.75 19.09 -17.00
N ASN A 47 3.64 17.79 -16.93
CA ASN A 47 2.94 17.01 -17.96
C ASN A 47 1.64 16.38 -17.46
N ASN A 48 1.16 16.81 -16.30
CA ASN A 48 -0.09 16.30 -15.73
C ASN A 48 -0.12 14.79 -15.62
N LEU A 49 0.96 14.20 -15.16
CA LEU A 49 1.05 12.76 -15.06
C LEU A 49 0.66 12.29 -13.68
N SER A 50 -0.14 11.24 -13.65
CA SER A 50 -0.47 10.52 -12.42
C SER A 50 0.03 9.09 -12.58
N GLY A 51 0.19 8.39 -11.49
CA GLY A 51 0.66 7.03 -11.59
C GLY A 51 0.80 6.37 -10.23
N TYR A 52 1.56 5.29 -10.20
CA TYR A 52 1.74 4.55 -8.97
C TYR A 52 3.06 3.80 -8.99
N VAL A 53 3.49 3.41 -7.79
CA VAL A 53 4.68 2.58 -7.61
C VAL A 53 4.34 1.56 -6.54
N VAL A 54 4.60 0.28 -6.84
CA VAL A 54 4.41 -0.80 -5.90
C VAL A 54 5.78 -1.30 -5.49
N MET A 55 6.01 -1.36 -4.19
CA MET A 55 7.32 -1.73 -3.66
C MET A 55 7.16 -2.80 -2.61
N THR A 56 8.18 -3.67 -2.52
CA THR A 56 8.31 -4.55 -1.37
C THR A 56 9.47 -4.06 -0.53
N PHE A 57 9.44 -4.39 0.74
CA PHE A 57 10.47 -3.93 1.65
C PHE A 57 10.44 -4.76 2.92
N ASN A 58 11.46 -4.61 3.73
CA ASN A 58 11.54 -5.27 5.02
C ASN A 58 11.44 -4.22 6.11
N ILE A 59 10.93 -4.62 7.26
CA ILE A 59 10.88 -3.77 8.43
C ILE A 59 11.80 -4.38 9.46
N THR A 60 12.79 -3.62 9.91
CA THR A 60 13.74 -4.12 10.88
C THR A 60 13.14 -4.16 12.27
N LYS A 61 13.86 -4.79 13.17
CA LYS A 61 13.44 -4.87 14.57
C LYS A 61 13.18 -3.48 15.14
N ASN A 62 13.94 -2.49 14.71
CA ASN A 62 13.79 -1.12 15.23
C ASN A 62 12.71 -0.32 14.51
N GLY A 63 12.04 -0.93 13.55
CA GLY A 63 10.97 -0.23 12.82
C GLY A 63 11.45 0.50 11.58
N ASP A 64 12.68 0.27 11.17
CA ASP A 64 13.21 0.93 9.97
C ASP A 64 12.84 0.14 8.73
N VAL A 65 12.69 0.86 7.62
CA VAL A 65 12.41 0.26 6.32
C VAL A 65 13.74 -0.03 5.63
N THR A 66 13.90 -1.25 5.13
CA THR A 66 15.11 -1.65 4.41
C THR A 66 14.74 -2.52 3.21
N ASP A 67 15.73 -2.73 2.34
CA ASP A 67 15.60 -3.66 1.21
C ASP A 67 14.40 -3.35 0.33
N ILE A 68 14.27 -2.08 -0.04
CA ILE A 68 13.16 -1.64 -0.88
C ILE A 68 13.39 -2.09 -2.32
N VAL A 69 12.40 -2.75 -2.89
CA VAL A 69 12.45 -3.19 -4.28
C VAL A 69 11.18 -2.72 -4.97
N VAL A 70 11.32 -2.04 -6.09
CA VAL A 70 10.18 -1.65 -6.91
C VAL A 70 9.79 -2.85 -7.74
N ILE A 71 8.56 -3.31 -7.60
CA ILE A 71 8.10 -4.46 -8.36
C ILE A 71 7.15 -4.08 -9.47
N GLU A 72 6.58 -2.89 -9.41
CA GLU A 72 5.68 -2.44 -10.45
C GLU A 72 5.57 -0.93 -10.39
N SER A 73 5.48 -0.28 -11.53
CA SER A 73 5.28 1.16 -11.57
C SER A 73 4.68 1.56 -12.91
N SER A 74 3.97 2.68 -12.92
CA SER A 74 3.36 3.20 -14.12
C SER A 74 3.13 4.71 -13.95
N PRO A 75 3.57 5.53 -14.88
CA PRO A 75 4.46 5.20 -15.99
C PRO A 75 5.87 4.95 -15.48
N LYS A 76 6.60 4.13 -16.20
CA LYS A 76 7.94 3.77 -15.77
C LYS A 76 8.88 4.96 -15.87
N GLY A 77 9.79 5.05 -14.89
CA GLY A 77 10.84 6.05 -14.92
C GLY A 77 10.43 7.41 -14.39
N ILE A 78 9.22 7.55 -13.87
CA ILE A 78 8.75 8.85 -13.41
C ILE A 78 8.70 8.94 -11.88
N PHE A 79 8.04 8.00 -11.24
CA PHE A 79 7.75 8.11 -9.81
C PHE A 79 8.60 7.25 -8.91
N GLU A 80 9.37 6.31 -9.47
CA GLU A 80 10.07 5.33 -8.65
C GLU A 80 11.03 5.95 -7.66
N LYS A 81 11.82 6.92 -8.12
CA LYS A 81 12.85 7.49 -7.27
C LYS A 81 12.24 8.18 -6.04
N VAL A 82 11.23 9.00 -6.27
CA VAL A 82 10.62 9.73 -5.15
C VAL A 82 9.85 8.79 -4.23
N ALA A 83 9.30 7.71 -4.80
CA ALA A 83 8.59 6.72 -3.99
C ALA A 83 9.56 6.00 -3.07
N VAL A 84 10.69 5.57 -3.60
CA VAL A 84 11.71 4.88 -2.80
C VAL A 84 12.25 5.83 -1.73
N GLN A 85 12.52 7.08 -2.11
CA GLN A 85 13.04 8.05 -1.14
C GLN A 85 12.07 8.26 0.02
N ALA A 86 10.79 8.36 -0.28
CA ALA A 86 9.80 8.57 0.76
C ALA A 86 9.69 7.35 1.66
N LEU A 87 9.54 6.18 1.06
CA LEU A 87 9.38 4.95 1.83
C LEU A 87 10.58 4.68 2.71
N SER A 88 11.77 5.02 2.25
CA SER A 88 12.98 4.78 3.03
C SER A 88 13.01 5.57 4.33
N LYS A 89 12.18 6.58 4.45
CA LYS A 89 12.14 7.43 5.64
C LYS A 89 10.97 7.11 6.55
N TRP A 90 10.13 6.16 6.19
CA TRP A 90 9.03 5.77 7.04
C TRP A 90 9.55 5.02 8.24
N LYS A 91 8.82 5.12 9.34
CA LYS A 91 9.15 4.40 10.57
C LYS A 91 7.94 3.64 11.05
N TYR A 92 8.17 2.44 11.52
CA TYR A 92 7.14 1.60 12.09
C TYR A 92 7.43 1.38 13.56
N GLU A 93 6.43 0.91 14.30
CA GLU A 93 6.67 0.51 15.67
C GLU A 93 7.73 -0.55 15.74
N PRO A 94 8.63 -0.49 16.71
CA PRO A 94 9.61 -1.55 16.88
C PRO A 94 8.92 -2.90 17.02
N LEU A 95 9.52 -3.91 16.45
CA LEU A 95 8.95 -5.25 16.44
C LEU A 95 9.53 -6.07 17.58
N GLU A 96 8.67 -6.83 18.23
CA GLU A 96 9.13 -7.65 19.35
C GLU A 96 9.81 -8.92 18.90
N ASP A 97 9.38 -9.44 17.78
CA ASP A 97 9.83 -10.75 17.34
C ASP A 97 10.84 -10.70 16.22
N GLY A 98 11.52 -9.58 16.05
CA GLY A 98 12.51 -9.47 15.01
C GLY A 98 11.93 -8.73 13.83
N GLU A 99 12.44 -9.02 12.63
CA GLU A 99 12.02 -8.21 11.49
C GLU A 99 10.91 -8.87 10.70
N LEU A 100 10.16 -8.04 10.00
CA LEU A 100 9.18 -8.49 9.04
C LEU A 100 9.75 -8.34 7.65
N ILE A 101 9.62 -9.35 6.84
CA ILE A 101 10.19 -9.32 5.49
C ILE A 101 9.08 -9.31 4.46
N ALA A 102 9.42 -8.80 3.26
CA ALA A 102 8.53 -8.85 2.11
C ALA A 102 7.19 -8.17 2.34
N GLN A 103 7.21 -7.03 3.02
CA GLN A 103 6.02 -6.20 3.11
C GLN A 103 5.80 -5.49 1.80
N LYS A 104 4.59 -5.06 1.52
CA LYS A 104 4.26 -4.48 0.23
C LYS A 104 3.51 -3.17 0.43
N GLN A 105 3.87 -2.18 -0.37
CA GLN A 105 3.22 -0.88 -0.31
C GLN A 105 3.04 -0.34 -1.71
N LYS A 106 1.86 0.17 -1.97
CA LYS A 106 1.58 0.85 -3.22
C LYS A 106 1.40 2.33 -2.91
N LEU A 107 2.19 3.17 -3.56
CA LEU A 107 2.05 4.62 -3.45
C LEU A 107 1.42 5.14 -4.73
N VAL A 108 0.35 5.89 -4.57
CA VAL A 108 -0.40 6.42 -5.69
C VAL A 108 -0.16 7.92 -5.77
N PHE A 109 0.16 8.37 -6.99
CA PHE A 109 0.43 9.78 -7.25
C PHE A 109 -0.70 10.32 -8.10
N LYS A 110 -1.39 11.30 -7.58
CA LYS A 110 -2.49 11.94 -8.30
C LYS A 110 -2.28 13.43 -8.32
N ILE A 111 -2.58 14.02 -9.44
CA ILE A 111 -2.57 15.47 -9.58
C ILE A 111 -3.90 16.04 -9.17
#